data_257c928765bd4ba1e91e8ab133f7ba8d
#
_entry.id   257c928765bd4ba1e91e8ab133f7ba8d
#
_cell.length_a   1.000
_cell.length_b   1.000
_cell.length_c   1.000
_cell.angle_alpha   90.00
_cell.angle_beta   90.00
_cell.angle_gamma   90.00
#
_symmetry.space_group_name_H-M   'P 1'
#
loop_
_entity.id
_entity.type
_entity.pdbx_description
1 polymer ?
#
loop_
_entity_poly.entity_id
_entity_poly.type
_entity_poly.pdbx_seq_one_letter_code
_entity_poly.pdbx_strand_id
1 'polypeptide(L)'
;MKLKQVLASALLLATLLTLPARAAQASGAKGEANITPDTPMAKIRSNPSVMGAGLYTYNQEQDNPRDIRKWKDTTLREYVNDCTAEDCAKGLNRMIENYNSGIQITYKLYTDEEIAAVPTRQKAEIYYFPGSDPGGKFVLVIGGNAIHTSAEMREGVSTAEWLNELGYTCFVLRYRIGDQAADNAPLEDVSRAVRYITEHAEQFHVQPEDYAVLAYSSGGQIAGLFASDSDTLGHKAYGVSKPGALLLGYPVN
;
A
#
# COMPACT_ATOMS: atom_id res chain seq x y z
N MET A 1 -68.71 -11.31 27.76
CA MET A 1 -68.14 -10.32 26.87
C MET A 1 -66.89 -9.74 27.54
N LYS A 2 -65.71 -10.15 27.13
CA LYS A 2 -64.45 -9.56 27.61
C LYS A 2 -63.59 -9.21 26.41
N LEU A 3 -63.38 -7.92 26.24
CA LEU A 3 -62.58 -7.30 25.21
C LEU A 3 -61.10 -7.61 25.46
N LYS A 4 -60.42 -8.29 24.54
CA LYS A 4 -58.96 -8.51 24.60
C LYS A 4 -58.30 -7.36 23.83
N GLN A 5 -57.62 -6.48 24.55
CA GLN A 5 -56.69 -5.54 23.99
C GLN A 5 -55.46 -6.25 23.45
N VAL A 6 -55.17 -6.03 22.17
CA VAL A 6 -53.92 -6.43 21.53
C VAL A 6 -52.98 -5.24 21.58
N LEU A 7 -51.98 -5.31 22.40
CA LEU A 7 -50.83 -4.39 22.42
C LEU A 7 -49.93 -4.74 21.25
N ALA A 8 -49.90 -3.87 20.24
CA ALA A 8 -48.89 -3.90 19.20
C ALA A 8 -47.65 -3.17 19.71
N SER A 9 -46.63 -3.95 20.06
CA SER A 9 -45.31 -3.41 20.34
C SER A 9 -44.59 -3.12 19.03
N ALA A 10 -44.49 -1.85 18.67
CA ALA A 10 -43.68 -1.37 17.57
C ALA A 10 -42.19 -1.41 18.02
N LEU A 11 -41.45 -2.38 17.51
CA LEU A 11 -40.00 -2.42 17.63
C LEU A 11 -39.42 -1.39 16.67
N LEU A 12 -39.02 -0.22 17.17
CA LEU A 12 -38.22 0.74 16.43
C LEU A 12 -36.80 0.18 16.31
N LEU A 13 -36.47 -0.38 15.17
CA LEU A 13 -35.09 -0.72 14.81
C LEU A 13 -34.38 0.59 14.47
N ALA A 14 -33.68 1.16 15.43
CA ALA A 14 -32.74 2.25 15.18
C ALA A 14 -31.51 1.64 14.48
N THR A 15 -31.48 1.72 13.14
CA THR A 15 -30.25 1.52 12.38
C THR A 15 -29.33 2.70 12.69
N LEU A 16 -28.39 2.49 13.61
CA LEU A 16 -27.23 3.37 13.73
C LEU A 16 -26.44 3.21 12.43
N LEU A 17 -26.60 4.16 11.52
CA LEU A 17 -25.63 4.42 10.47
C LEU A 17 -24.34 4.86 11.16
N THR A 18 -23.46 3.93 11.41
CA THR A 18 -22.05 4.24 11.73
C THR A 18 -21.44 4.82 10.47
N LEU A 19 -21.45 6.15 10.36
CA LEU A 19 -20.57 6.84 9.43
C LEU A 19 -19.15 6.31 9.70
N PRO A 20 -18.39 5.88 8.66
CA PRO A 20 -17.02 5.50 8.86
C PRO A 20 -16.32 6.68 9.52
N ALA A 21 -15.64 6.41 10.62
CA ALA A 21 -14.84 7.40 11.32
C ALA A 21 -13.79 7.91 10.32
N ARG A 22 -14.05 9.12 9.79
CA ARG A 22 -13.06 9.87 9.05
C ARG A 22 -11.90 10.04 10.02
N ALA A 23 -10.81 9.27 9.82
CA ALA A 23 -9.62 9.41 10.62
C ALA A 23 -9.27 10.90 10.63
N ALA A 24 -9.31 11.51 11.82
CA ALA A 24 -8.97 12.91 11.97
C ALA A 24 -7.50 13.04 11.56
N GLN A 25 -7.25 13.45 10.32
CA GLN A 25 -5.92 13.84 9.91
C GLN A 25 -5.51 14.97 10.84
N ALA A 26 -4.45 14.72 11.61
CA ALA A 26 -3.83 15.76 12.40
C ALA A 26 -3.56 16.95 11.46
N SER A 27 -3.95 18.15 11.87
CA SER A 27 -3.71 19.40 11.14
C SER A 27 -2.20 19.75 11.20
N GLY A 28 -1.38 18.88 10.61
CA GLY A 28 0.05 19.07 10.45
C GLY A 28 0.36 20.12 9.37
N ALA A 29 1.53 20.70 9.45
CA ALA A 29 2.03 21.58 8.38
C ALA A 29 1.99 20.81 7.06
N LYS A 30 1.50 21.45 5.99
CA LYS A 30 1.48 20.90 4.64
C LYS A 30 2.82 21.18 3.96
N GLY A 31 3.38 20.15 3.31
CA GLY A 31 4.57 20.27 2.47
C GLY A 31 4.20 20.64 1.04
N GLU A 32 5.14 21.22 0.33
CA GLU A 32 5.00 21.53 -1.10
C GLU A 32 5.27 20.29 -1.97
N ALA A 33 4.45 20.11 -3.02
CA ALA A 33 4.66 19.10 -4.06
C ALA A 33 5.61 19.62 -5.14
N ASN A 34 6.89 19.75 -4.79
CA ASN A 34 7.93 20.32 -5.66
C ASN A 34 9.18 19.43 -5.75
N ILE A 35 8.98 18.12 -5.59
CA ILE A 35 10.04 17.14 -5.71
C ILE A 35 10.42 17.00 -7.17
N THR A 36 11.72 16.99 -7.43
CA THR A 36 12.34 16.73 -8.73
C THR A 36 13.33 15.58 -8.59
N PRO A 37 13.81 14.98 -9.69
CA PRO A 37 14.86 13.96 -9.63
C PRO A 37 16.12 14.40 -8.89
N ASP A 38 16.43 15.70 -8.92
CA ASP A 38 17.62 16.26 -8.27
C ASP A 38 17.35 16.73 -6.82
N THR A 39 16.15 16.48 -6.30
CA THR A 39 15.83 16.80 -4.90
C THR A 39 16.57 15.85 -3.97
N PRO A 40 17.34 16.38 -2.98
CA PRO A 40 18.00 15.53 -1.98
C PRO A 40 17.02 14.68 -1.18
N MET A 41 17.34 13.41 -0.94
CA MET A 41 16.51 12.49 -0.15
C MET A 41 16.22 13.02 1.25
N ALA A 42 17.16 13.73 1.87
CA ALA A 42 16.94 14.38 3.17
C ALA A 42 15.80 15.43 3.11
N LYS A 43 15.68 16.19 2.01
CA LYS A 43 14.61 17.17 1.81
C LYS A 43 13.27 16.47 1.58
N ILE A 44 13.24 15.37 0.82
CA ILE A 44 12.03 14.57 0.60
C ILE A 44 11.51 14.05 1.95
N ARG A 45 12.38 13.44 2.75
CA ARG A 45 12.00 12.89 4.07
C ARG A 45 11.54 13.93 5.07
N SER A 46 12.09 15.14 5.02
CA SER A 46 11.68 16.23 5.91
C SER A 46 10.47 17.02 5.40
N ASN A 47 9.92 16.66 4.25
CA ASN A 47 8.70 17.29 3.76
C ASN A 47 7.55 16.99 4.73
N PRO A 48 6.85 18.01 5.25
CA PRO A 48 5.80 17.82 6.26
C PRO A 48 4.69 16.86 5.84
N SER A 49 4.32 16.85 4.55
CA SER A 49 3.28 15.94 4.05
C SER A 49 3.77 14.50 3.93
N VAL A 50 5.03 14.29 3.56
CA VAL A 50 5.66 12.96 3.55
C VAL A 50 5.73 12.39 4.96
N MET A 51 6.13 13.21 5.94
CA MET A 51 6.17 12.82 7.35
C MET A 51 4.77 12.58 7.91
N GLY A 52 3.82 13.49 7.63
CA GLY A 52 2.45 13.41 8.10
C GLY A 52 1.67 12.23 7.53
N ALA A 53 1.99 11.83 6.31
CA ALA A 53 1.44 10.63 5.67
C ALA A 53 2.05 9.32 6.18
N GLY A 54 3.15 9.38 6.92
CA GLY A 54 3.84 8.19 7.40
C GLY A 54 4.64 7.45 6.32
N LEU A 55 4.90 8.08 5.17
CA LEU A 55 5.60 7.44 4.05
C LEU A 55 7.01 6.95 4.39
N TYR A 56 7.61 7.42 5.45
CA TYR A 56 8.95 7.04 5.91
C TYR A 56 9.01 6.89 7.43
N THR A 57 7.96 6.33 8.02
CA THR A 57 7.93 6.01 9.44
C THR A 57 8.94 4.92 9.83
N TYR A 58 9.50 4.26 8.82
CA TYR A 58 10.57 3.30 9.00
C TYR A 58 11.93 3.94 8.88
N ASN A 59 12.76 3.68 9.88
CA ASN A 59 14.18 3.67 9.71
C ASN A 59 14.54 2.55 8.71
N GLN A 60 14.65 2.88 7.43
CA GLN A 60 15.38 2.03 6.49
C GLN A 60 16.77 1.68 7.03
N GLU A 61 17.22 2.48 7.99
CA GLU A 61 18.41 2.25 8.84
C GLU A 61 18.47 0.85 9.42
N GLN A 62 17.36 0.30 9.87
CA GLN A 62 17.34 -1.06 10.41
C GLN A 62 17.30 -2.12 9.31
N ASP A 63 16.87 -1.74 8.09
CA ASP A 63 16.63 -2.68 7.01
C ASP A 63 17.83 -2.81 6.08
N ASN A 64 18.66 -1.77 5.93
CA ASN A 64 19.93 -1.85 5.20
C ASN A 64 20.98 -0.85 5.71
N PRO A 65 21.84 -1.24 6.67
CA PRO A 65 22.90 -0.38 7.20
C PRO A 65 23.88 0.16 6.17
N ARG A 66 23.96 -0.44 4.96
CA ARG A 66 24.83 0.01 3.89
C ARG A 66 24.29 1.19 3.13
N ASP A 67 22.95 1.34 3.05
CA ASP A 67 22.31 2.42 2.29
C ASP A 67 22.15 3.70 3.11
N ILE A 68 22.11 3.61 4.42
CA ILE A 68 21.86 4.73 5.32
C ILE A 68 22.89 5.85 5.19
N ARG A 69 24.13 5.48 5.07
CA ARG A 69 25.21 6.47 5.02
C ARG A 69 25.27 7.23 3.70
N LYS A 70 24.62 6.70 2.66
CA LYS A 70 24.63 7.30 1.31
C LYS A 70 23.41 8.17 1.04
N TRP A 71 22.22 7.80 1.53
CA TRP A 71 20.99 8.44 1.09
C TRP A 71 20.82 9.90 1.58
N LYS A 72 21.44 10.29 2.68
CA LYS A 72 21.32 11.67 3.19
C LYS A 72 21.82 12.70 2.19
N ASP A 73 22.90 12.38 1.51
CA ASP A 73 23.62 13.25 0.60
C ASP A 73 23.34 12.91 -0.87
N THR A 74 22.43 11.95 -1.14
CA THR A 74 22.05 11.58 -2.51
C THR A 74 20.77 12.28 -2.95
N THR A 75 20.65 12.51 -4.24
CA THR A 75 19.42 12.97 -4.89
C THR A 75 18.45 11.80 -5.08
N LEU A 76 17.18 12.10 -5.38
CA LEU A 76 16.20 11.07 -5.75
C LEU A 76 16.70 10.23 -6.93
N ARG A 77 17.27 10.86 -7.96
CA ARG A 77 17.83 10.23 -9.16
C ARG A 77 18.87 9.17 -8.82
N GLU A 78 19.82 9.51 -7.95
CA GLU A 78 20.85 8.59 -7.49
C GLU A 78 20.29 7.45 -6.63
N TYR A 79 19.23 7.72 -5.88
CA TYR A 79 18.60 6.75 -4.98
C TYR A 79 17.75 5.70 -5.72
N VAL A 80 16.92 6.13 -6.70
CA VAL A 80 15.99 5.22 -7.40
C VAL A 80 16.51 4.69 -8.74
N ASN A 81 17.65 5.13 -9.21
CA ASN A 81 18.20 5.03 -10.55
C ASN A 81 17.55 6.02 -11.54
N ASP A 82 18.36 6.43 -12.49
CA ASP A 82 18.05 7.50 -13.43
C ASP A 82 16.76 7.27 -14.25
N CYS A 83 16.56 6.02 -14.69
CA CYS A 83 15.44 5.68 -15.58
C CYS A 83 14.04 5.78 -14.94
N THR A 84 13.93 5.80 -13.63
CA THR A 84 12.63 5.89 -12.93
C THR A 84 12.48 7.17 -12.11
N ALA A 85 13.47 8.03 -12.12
CA ALA A 85 13.54 9.20 -11.23
C ALA A 85 12.43 10.23 -11.51
N GLU A 86 12.10 10.46 -12.79
CA GLU A 86 11.04 11.40 -13.17
C GLU A 86 9.67 10.92 -12.70
N ASP A 87 9.33 9.65 -12.97
CA ASP A 87 8.03 9.10 -12.57
C ASP A 87 7.94 8.94 -11.04
N CYS A 88 9.05 8.61 -10.38
CA CYS A 88 9.09 8.58 -8.93
C CYS A 88 8.87 9.98 -8.32
N ALA A 89 9.47 11.02 -8.89
CA ALA A 89 9.27 12.41 -8.45
C ALA A 89 7.81 12.84 -8.63
N LYS A 90 7.21 12.55 -9.79
CA LYS A 90 5.78 12.80 -10.05
C LYS A 90 4.89 12.07 -9.05
N GLY A 91 5.14 10.76 -8.84
CA GLY A 91 4.36 9.95 -7.90
C GLY A 91 4.43 10.47 -6.47
N LEU A 92 5.61 10.91 -6.00
CA LEU A 92 5.75 11.55 -4.70
C LEU A 92 4.99 12.87 -4.61
N ASN A 93 5.03 13.71 -5.65
CA ASN A 93 4.27 14.94 -5.69
C ASN A 93 2.77 14.68 -5.65
N ARG A 94 2.28 13.70 -6.42
CA ARG A 94 0.87 13.26 -6.36
C ARG A 94 0.47 12.79 -4.97
N MET A 95 1.31 12.01 -4.30
CA MET A 95 1.05 11.57 -2.92
C MET A 95 0.96 12.75 -1.96
N ILE A 96 1.85 13.74 -2.09
CA ILE A 96 1.83 14.98 -1.31
C ILE A 96 0.53 15.77 -1.56
N GLU A 97 0.14 15.94 -2.83
CA GLU A 97 -1.10 16.64 -3.21
C GLU A 97 -2.34 15.94 -2.66
N ASN A 98 -2.41 14.62 -2.80
CA ASN A 98 -3.50 13.81 -2.25
C ASN A 98 -3.59 13.97 -0.73
N TYR A 99 -2.47 13.83 -0.01
CA TYR A 99 -2.43 14.05 1.43
C TYR A 99 -2.87 15.46 1.81
N ASN A 100 -2.38 16.48 1.10
CA ASN A 100 -2.74 17.89 1.31
C ASN A 100 -4.24 18.14 1.06
N SER A 101 -4.86 17.37 0.19
CA SER A 101 -6.30 17.41 -0.11
C SER A 101 -7.14 16.63 0.89
N GLY A 102 -6.52 15.99 1.88
CA GLY A 102 -7.21 15.22 2.92
C GLY A 102 -7.43 13.75 2.57
N ILE A 103 -6.80 13.25 1.52
CA ILE A 103 -6.85 11.82 1.19
C ILE A 103 -5.80 11.09 2.03
N GLN A 104 -6.21 10.03 2.73
CA GLN A 104 -5.28 9.12 3.36
C GLN A 104 -4.60 8.29 2.28
N ILE A 105 -3.27 8.30 2.25
CA ILE A 105 -2.46 7.65 1.21
C ILE A 105 -1.63 6.46 1.73
N THR A 106 -1.63 6.23 3.04
CA THR A 106 -0.88 5.15 3.68
C THR A 106 -1.80 4.35 4.58
N TYR A 107 -1.79 3.03 4.45
CA TYR A 107 -2.63 2.15 5.25
C TYR A 107 -1.80 1.00 5.81
N LYS A 108 -1.85 0.82 7.13
CA LYS A 108 -1.28 -0.36 7.80
C LYS A 108 -2.12 -1.58 7.46
N LEU A 109 -1.48 -2.71 7.27
CA LEU A 109 -2.14 -3.96 6.92
C LEU A 109 -2.56 -4.79 8.15
N TYR A 110 -2.00 -4.50 9.30
CA TYR A 110 -2.23 -5.25 10.53
C TYR A 110 -2.75 -4.34 11.63
N THR A 111 -3.57 -4.88 12.53
CA THR A 111 -4.07 -4.16 13.70
C THR A 111 -2.96 -3.94 14.72
N ASP A 112 -3.18 -3.03 15.66
CA ASP A 112 -2.20 -2.77 16.71
C ASP A 112 -1.99 -4.00 17.61
N GLU A 113 -3.01 -4.86 17.80
CA GLU A 113 -2.91 -6.14 18.53
C GLU A 113 -2.06 -7.15 17.75
N GLU A 114 -2.24 -7.25 16.43
CA GLU A 114 -1.43 -8.12 15.58
C GLU A 114 0.03 -7.67 15.52
N ILE A 115 0.26 -6.35 15.53
CA ILE A 115 1.61 -5.76 15.60
C ILE A 115 2.23 -6.01 16.98
N ALA A 116 1.47 -5.88 18.06
CA ALA A 116 1.98 -6.18 19.40
C ALA A 116 2.41 -7.64 19.55
N ALA A 117 1.66 -8.56 18.92
CA ALA A 117 2.00 -9.99 18.91
C ALA A 117 3.21 -10.31 18.02
N VAL A 118 3.36 -9.64 16.87
CA VAL A 118 4.46 -9.82 15.92
C VAL A 118 4.94 -8.43 15.46
N PRO A 119 5.91 -7.82 16.15
CA PRO A 119 6.32 -6.43 15.92
C PRO A 119 6.78 -6.11 14.49
N THR A 120 7.29 -7.10 13.75
CA THR A 120 7.71 -6.92 12.36
C THR A 120 6.56 -6.61 11.40
N ARG A 121 5.32 -6.96 11.75
CA ARG A 121 4.10 -6.67 10.98
C ARG A 121 3.83 -5.17 10.82
N GLN A 122 4.33 -4.35 11.70
CA GLN A 122 4.23 -2.89 11.55
C GLN A 122 4.87 -2.37 10.25
N LYS A 123 5.73 -3.16 9.59
CA LYS A 123 6.43 -2.79 8.36
C LYS A 123 5.62 -3.05 7.09
N ALA A 124 4.54 -3.80 7.19
CA ALA A 124 3.67 -4.08 6.07
C ALA A 124 2.57 -3.02 5.94
N GLU A 125 2.60 -2.30 4.84
CA GLU A 125 1.66 -1.22 4.55
C GLU A 125 1.44 -1.08 3.05
N ILE A 126 0.38 -0.39 2.64
CA ILE A 126 0.12 -0.04 1.26
C ILE A 126 0.08 1.48 1.07
N TYR A 127 0.62 1.96 -0.06
CA TYR A 127 0.48 3.32 -0.52
C TYR A 127 -0.61 3.38 -1.58
N TYR A 128 -1.57 4.27 -1.40
CA TYR A 128 -2.76 4.39 -2.22
C TYR A 128 -2.63 5.52 -3.24
N PHE A 129 -2.87 5.19 -4.50
CA PHE A 129 -2.97 6.09 -5.63
C PHE A 129 -4.40 6.02 -6.17
N PRO A 130 -5.28 6.97 -5.82
CA PRO A 130 -6.65 6.98 -6.31
C PRO A 130 -6.68 7.17 -7.83
N GLY A 131 -7.33 6.28 -8.55
CA GLY A 131 -7.53 6.37 -9.99
C GLY A 131 -8.65 7.34 -10.37
N SER A 132 -8.73 7.67 -11.65
CA SER A 132 -9.78 8.53 -12.20
C SER A 132 -11.02 7.75 -12.64
N ASP A 133 -10.99 6.41 -12.64
CA ASP A 133 -12.11 5.52 -12.97
C ASP A 133 -12.72 4.91 -11.70
N PRO A 134 -13.76 5.53 -11.10
CA PRO A 134 -14.40 5.00 -9.90
C PRO A 134 -15.11 3.68 -10.20
N GLY A 135 -14.82 2.64 -9.40
CA GLY A 135 -15.36 1.30 -9.60
C GLY A 135 -14.59 0.48 -10.63
N GLY A 136 -13.44 0.98 -11.10
CA GLY A 136 -12.52 0.22 -11.95
C GLY A 136 -11.73 -0.84 -11.17
N LYS A 137 -11.02 -1.69 -11.90
CA LYS A 137 -10.10 -2.67 -11.32
C LYS A 137 -8.88 -1.97 -10.74
N PHE A 138 -8.31 -2.54 -9.69
CA PHE A 138 -7.08 -2.00 -9.12
C PHE A 138 -5.84 -2.81 -9.52
N VAL A 139 -4.69 -2.19 -9.36
CA VAL A 139 -3.38 -2.82 -9.55
C VAL A 139 -2.61 -2.80 -8.23
N LEU A 140 -2.19 -3.97 -7.75
CA LEU A 140 -1.25 -4.09 -6.66
C LEU A 140 0.17 -4.16 -7.25
N VAL A 141 1.01 -3.19 -6.92
CA VAL A 141 2.39 -3.10 -7.39
C VAL A 141 3.33 -3.61 -6.31
N ILE A 142 4.20 -4.56 -6.66
CA ILE A 142 5.14 -5.21 -5.75
C ILE A 142 6.55 -5.06 -6.30
N GLY A 143 7.36 -4.21 -5.69
CA GLY A 143 8.76 -4.07 -6.05
C GLY A 143 9.62 -5.21 -5.49
N GLY A 144 10.84 -5.34 -6.02
CA GLY A 144 11.83 -6.30 -5.55
C GLY A 144 13.14 -5.60 -5.18
N ASN A 145 14.12 -6.29 -4.84
CA ASN A 145 15.55 -5.98 -4.66
C ASN A 145 16.17 -7.10 -3.80
N ALA A 146 16.06 -8.35 -4.28
CA ALA A 146 16.53 -9.54 -3.58
C ALA A 146 16.05 -9.64 -2.11
N ILE A 147 14.86 -9.10 -1.82
CA ILE A 147 14.28 -9.02 -0.46
C ILE A 147 15.16 -8.20 0.53
N HIS A 148 16.13 -7.44 0.04
CA HIS A 148 16.91 -6.51 0.87
C HIS A 148 16.16 -5.19 1.09
N THR A 149 15.30 -4.80 0.16
CA THR A 149 14.30 -3.73 0.26
C THR A 149 13.06 -4.17 -0.50
N SER A 150 11.93 -3.52 -0.30
CA SER A 150 10.71 -3.72 -1.11
C SER A 150 10.69 -2.86 -2.37
N ALA A 151 11.74 -2.12 -2.66
CA ALA A 151 11.92 -1.20 -3.80
C ALA A 151 10.69 -0.33 -4.09
N GLU A 152 9.92 0.01 -3.05
CA GLU A 152 8.64 0.71 -3.13
C GLU A 152 8.73 2.07 -3.83
N MET A 153 9.86 2.75 -3.70
CA MET A 153 10.10 4.02 -4.40
C MET A 153 10.42 3.81 -5.87
N ARG A 154 11.43 2.99 -6.16
CA ARG A 154 12.00 2.82 -7.49
C ARG A 154 11.06 2.08 -8.44
N GLU A 155 10.48 0.99 -7.98
CA GLU A 155 9.63 0.10 -8.77
C GLU A 155 8.15 0.27 -8.44
N GLY A 156 7.84 0.61 -7.20
CA GLY A 156 6.47 0.77 -6.73
C GLY A 156 5.86 2.11 -7.13
N VAL A 157 6.35 3.20 -6.55
CA VAL A 157 5.80 4.55 -6.74
C VAL A 157 5.89 5.00 -8.19
N SER A 158 7.02 4.77 -8.88
CA SER A 158 7.17 5.12 -10.29
C SER A 158 6.17 4.38 -11.20
N THR A 159 5.97 3.10 -10.96
CA THR A 159 5.00 2.29 -11.72
C THR A 159 3.55 2.68 -11.40
N ALA A 160 3.24 2.91 -10.12
CA ALA A 160 1.91 3.33 -9.70
C ALA A 160 1.54 4.69 -10.29
N GLU A 161 2.50 5.64 -10.36
CA GLU A 161 2.29 6.94 -11.02
C GLU A 161 1.95 6.76 -12.49
N TRP A 162 2.76 6.00 -13.23
CA TRP A 162 2.53 5.74 -14.65
C TRP A 162 1.16 5.10 -14.92
N LEU A 163 0.77 4.10 -14.12
CA LEU A 163 -0.55 3.47 -14.23
C LEU A 163 -1.69 4.41 -13.82
N ASN A 164 -1.45 5.26 -12.83
CA ASN A 164 -2.43 6.23 -12.36
C ASN A 164 -2.68 7.34 -13.39
N GLU A 165 -1.65 7.76 -14.15
CA GLU A 165 -1.83 8.63 -15.33
C GLU A 165 -2.74 8.00 -16.39
N LEU A 166 -2.78 6.66 -16.48
CA LEU A 166 -3.70 5.90 -17.34
C LEU A 166 -5.10 5.71 -16.73
N GLY A 167 -5.33 6.20 -15.53
CA GLY A 167 -6.62 6.15 -14.85
C GLY A 167 -6.78 5.02 -13.82
N TYR A 168 -5.84 4.11 -13.70
CA TYR A 168 -5.95 2.98 -12.77
C TYR A 168 -5.78 3.42 -11.30
N THR A 169 -6.60 2.84 -10.43
CA THR A 169 -6.33 2.84 -9.00
C THR A 169 -5.20 1.88 -8.69
N CYS A 170 -4.15 2.36 -8.01
CA CYS A 170 -2.98 1.56 -7.71
C CYS A 170 -2.68 1.54 -6.21
N PHE A 171 -2.13 0.42 -5.77
CA PHE A 171 -1.60 0.24 -4.43
C PHE A 171 -0.16 -0.25 -4.53
N VAL A 172 0.76 0.42 -3.86
CA VAL A 172 2.15 -0.04 -3.76
C VAL A 172 2.32 -0.78 -2.45
N LEU A 173 2.72 -2.03 -2.52
CA LEU A 173 2.95 -2.83 -1.33
C LEU A 173 4.35 -2.61 -0.78
N ARG A 174 4.43 -2.26 0.48
CA ARG A 174 5.60 -2.40 1.31
C ARG A 174 5.45 -3.65 2.16
N TYR A 175 6.37 -4.58 2.06
CA TYR A 175 6.31 -5.89 2.72
C TYR A 175 7.55 -6.13 3.58
N ARG A 176 7.49 -7.11 4.48
CA ARG A 176 8.62 -7.51 5.34
C ARG A 176 9.77 -8.06 4.52
N ILE A 177 10.97 -7.62 4.84
CA ILE A 177 12.22 -7.86 4.09
C ILE A 177 13.34 -8.35 5.01
N GLY A 178 14.45 -8.80 4.43
CA GLY A 178 15.62 -9.27 5.16
C GLY A 178 15.27 -10.43 6.10
N ASP A 179 15.81 -10.40 7.31
CA ASP A 179 15.53 -11.44 8.33
C ASP A 179 14.05 -11.54 8.72
N GLN A 180 13.25 -10.50 8.41
CA GLN A 180 11.82 -10.45 8.70
C GLN A 180 10.97 -11.11 7.62
N ALA A 181 11.58 -11.50 6.50
CA ALA A 181 10.93 -12.25 5.42
C ALA A 181 10.85 -13.75 5.68
N ALA A 182 11.34 -14.23 6.84
CA ALA A 182 11.22 -15.63 7.25
C ALA A 182 9.76 -16.10 7.29
N ASP A 183 9.56 -17.41 7.27
CA ASP A 183 8.26 -18.08 7.43
C ASP A 183 7.19 -17.60 6.42
N ASN A 184 7.61 -17.29 5.19
CA ASN A 184 6.73 -16.77 4.13
C ASN A 184 6.05 -15.44 4.45
N ALA A 185 6.63 -14.64 5.34
CA ALA A 185 6.07 -13.35 5.75
C ALA A 185 5.71 -12.42 4.57
N PRO A 186 6.49 -12.33 3.47
CA PRO A 186 6.09 -11.55 2.30
C PRO A 186 4.80 -12.05 1.63
N LEU A 187 4.55 -13.37 1.60
CA LEU A 187 3.30 -13.94 1.05
C LEU A 187 2.11 -13.61 1.96
N GLU A 188 2.30 -13.66 3.28
CA GLU A 188 1.31 -13.19 4.24
C GLU A 188 0.97 -11.71 3.99
N ASP A 189 1.98 -10.85 3.77
CA ASP A 189 1.78 -9.41 3.54
C ASP A 189 1.05 -9.12 2.22
N VAL A 190 1.38 -9.82 1.13
CA VAL A 190 0.64 -9.73 -0.15
C VAL A 190 -0.82 -10.12 0.06
N SER A 191 -1.05 -11.24 0.73
CA SER A 191 -2.41 -11.76 0.98
C SER A 191 -3.19 -10.80 1.86
N ARG A 192 -2.54 -10.20 2.86
CA ARG A 192 -3.14 -9.21 3.75
C ARG A 192 -3.49 -7.92 2.99
N ALA A 193 -2.63 -7.48 2.06
CA ALA A 193 -2.89 -6.33 1.22
C ALA A 193 -4.12 -6.56 0.33
N VAL A 194 -4.19 -7.71 -0.36
CA VAL A 194 -5.35 -8.06 -1.19
C VAL A 194 -6.62 -8.08 -0.34
N ARG A 195 -6.60 -8.77 0.80
CA ARG A 195 -7.74 -8.82 1.73
C ARG A 195 -8.17 -7.42 2.17
N TYR A 196 -7.23 -6.60 2.62
CA TYR A 196 -7.51 -5.26 3.08
C TYR A 196 -8.18 -4.41 1.99
N ILE A 197 -7.63 -4.43 0.77
CA ILE A 197 -8.18 -3.67 -0.36
C ILE A 197 -9.59 -4.15 -0.72
N THR A 198 -9.80 -5.47 -0.79
CA THR A 198 -11.09 -6.05 -1.18
C THR A 198 -12.17 -5.85 -0.12
N GLU A 199 -11.82 -5.93 1.17
CA GLU A 199 -12.74 -5.64 2.28
C GLU A 199 -13.11 -4.14 2.37
N HIS A 200 -12.27 -3.25 1.82
CA HIS A 200 -12.49 -1.80 1.78
C HIS A 200 -12.73 -1.28 0.35
N ALA A 201 -13.21 -2.14 -0.56
CA ALA A 201 -13.37 -1.82 -1.98
C ALA A 201 -14.27 -0.60 -2.22
N GLU A 202 -15.32 -0.42 -1.42
CA GLU A 202 -16.20 0.76 -1.46
C GLU A 202 -15.43 2.05 -1.11
N GLN A 203 -14.61 2.02 -0.05
CA GLN A 203 -13.79 3.15 0.37
C GLN A 203 -12.78 3.57 -0.70
N PHE A 204 -12.20 2.59 -1.39
CA PHE A 204 -11.20 2.80 -2.44
C PHE A 204 -11.82 3.01 -3.82
N HIS A 205 -13.14 2.90 -3.95
CA HIS A 205 -13.87 2.97 -5.22
C HIS A 205 -13.33 1.99 -6.27
N VAL A 206 -13.09 0.74 -5.89
CA VAL A 206 -12.56 -0.30 -6.76
C VAL A 206 -13.45 -1.54 -6.80
N GLN A 207 -13.29 -2.36 -7.85
CA GLN A 207 -13.88 -3.70 -7.90
C GLN A 207 -13.01 -4.66 -7.09
N PRO A 208 -13.58 -5.50 -6.20
CA PRO A 208 -12.80 -6.45 -5.41
C PRO A 208 -12.33 -7.68 -6.19
N GLU A 209 -12.94 -7.97 -7.35
CA GLU A 209 -12.61 -9.12 -8.19
C GLU A 209 -11.72 -8.71 -9.37
N ASP A 210 -11.04 -9.71 -9.96
CA ASP A 210 -10.24 -9.58 -11.18
C ASP A 210 -9.20 -8.45 -11.14
N TYR A 211 -8.66 -8.17 -9.96
CA TYR A 211 -7.58 -7.21 -9.81
C TYR A 211 -6.30 -7.68 -10.52
N ALA A 212 -5.39 -6.76 -10.80
CA ALA A 212 -4.09 -7.08 -11.35
C ALA A 212 -2.99 -7.01 -10.28
N VAL A 213 -1.98 -7.86 -10.43
CA VAL A 213 -0.71 -7.74 -9.71
C VAL A 213 0.38 -7.46 -10.73
N LEU A 214 1.14 -6.40 -10.53
CA LEU A 214 2.33 -6.07 -11.30
C LEU A 214 3.54 -6.11 -10.36
N ALA A 215 4.51 -6.96 -10.67
CA ALA A 215 5.59 -7.23 -9.73
C ALA A 215 6.95 -7.39 -10.43
N TYR A 216 8.01 -7.01 -9.73
CA TYR A 216 9.37 -6.95 -10.27
C TYR A 216 10.35 -7.81 -9.47
N SER A 217 11.34 -8.40 -10.15
CA SER A 217 12.48 -9.10 -9.55
C SER A 217 12.04 -10.08 -8.46
N SER A 218 12.56 -10.00 -7.23
CA SER A 218 12.13 -10.82 -6.09
C SER A 218 10.65 -10.60 -5.71
N GLY A 219 10.10 -9.41 -5.93
CA GLY A 219 8.67 -9.17 -5.81
C GLY A 219 7.86 -9.99 -6.82
N GLY A 220 8.41 -10.19 -8.04
CA GLY A 220 7.84 -11.07 -9.07
C GLY A 220 7.83 -12.53 -8.64
N GLN A 221 8.86 -13.01 -7.95
CA GLN A 221 8.87 -14.36 -7.36
C GLN A 221 7.76 -14.51 -6.30
N ILE A 222 7.64 -13.54 -5.38
CA ILE A 222 6.59 -13.52 -4.35
C ILE A 222 5.21 -13.52 -5.01
N ALA A 223 4.98 -12.66 -6.00
CA ALA A 223 3.72 -12.57 -6.72
C ALA A 223 3.37 -13.85 -7.51
N GLY A 224 4.37 -14.48 -8.11
CA GLY A 224 4.20 -15.76 -8.81
C GLY A 224 3.79 -16.89 -7.87
N LEU A 225 4.44 -17.00 -6.72
CA LEU A 225 4.07 -17.96 -5.67
C LEU A 225 2.66 -17.69 -5.14
N PHE A 226 2.35 -16.43 -4.82
CA PHE A 226 1.03 -16.02 -4.37
C PHE A 226 -0.08 -16.36 -5.38
N ALA A 227 0.13 -16.09 -6.67
CA ALA A 227 -0.85 -16.36 -7.73
C ALA A 227 -0.94 -17.84 -8.12
N SER A 228 -0.07 -18.70 -7.60
CA SER A 228 -0.07 -20.13 -7.89
C SER A 228 -1.26 -20.85 -7.24
N ASP A 229 -1.54 -22.05 -7.74
CA ASP A 229 -2.55 -22.95 -7.15
C ASP A 229 -1.98 -23.82 -6.01
N SER A 230 -0.83 -23.45 -5.44
CA SER A 230 -0.24 -24.12 -4.29
C SER A 230 -1.16 -24.02 -3.06
N ASP A 231 -1.44 -25.16 -2.44
CA ASP A 231 -2.26 -25.24 -1.22
C ASP A 231 -1.55 -24.71 0.03
N THR A 232 -0.23 -24.43 -0.05
CA THR A 232 0.59 -23.97 1.08
C THR A 232 1.16 -22.56 0.90
N LEU A 233 1.35 -22.12 -0.34
CA LEU A 233 2.02 -20.83 -0.67
C LEU A 233 1.15 -19.93 -1.54
N GLY A 234 0.15 -20.48 -2.24
CA GLY A 234 -0.70 -19.75 -3.15
C GLY A 234 -1.84 -18.99 -2.44
N HIS A 235 -2.55 -18.19 -3.19
CA HIS A 235 -3.67 -17.38 -2.71
C HIS A 235 -4.71 -18.16 -1.88
N LYS A 236 -4.94 -19.45 -2.22
CA LYS A 236 -5.87 -20.33 -1.48
C LYS A 236 -5.44 -20.58 -0.04
N ALA A 237 -4.13 -20.75 0.19
CA ALA A 237 -3.59 -20.97 1.54
C ALA A 237 -3.93 -19.80 2.49
N TYR A 238 -4.12 -18.62 1.93
CA TYR A 238 -4.42 -17.39 2.67
C TYR A 238 -5.90 -16.98 2.58
N GLY A 239 -6.74 -17.76 1.88
CA GLY A 239 -8.18 -17.50 1.77
C GLY A 239 -8.51 -16.18 1.04
N VAL A 240 -7.75 -15.83 0.00
CA VAL A 240 -7.99 -14.67 -0.85
C VAL A 240 -8.18 -15.10 -2.31
N SER A 241 -8.80 -14.23 -3.12
CA SER A 241 -9.03 -14.49 -4.54
C SER A 241 -7.71 -14.46 -5.33
N LYS A 242 -7.66 -15.23 -6.42
CA LYS A 242 -6.58 -15.16 -7.40
C LYS A 242 -6.64 -13.84 -8.15
N PRO A 243 -5.50 -13.21 -8.49
CA PRO A 243 -5.53 -12.06 -9.38
C PRO A 243 -6.05 -12.45 -10.78
N GLY A 244 -6.85 -11.55 -11.38
CA GLY A 244 -7.32 -11.72 -12.77
C GLY A 244 -6.20 -11.54 -13.78
N ALA A 245 -5.16 -10.78 -13.45
CA ALA A 245 -3.95 -10.61 -14.26
C ALA A 245 -2.69 -10.58 -13.39
N LEU A 246 -1.63 -11.20 -13.90
CA LEU A 246 -0.30 -11.19 -13.27
C LEU A 246 0.73 -10.74 -14.31
N LEU A 247 1.38 -9.60 -14.04
CA LEU A 247 2.43 -9.02 -14.87
C LEU A 247 3.75 -9.10 -14.12
N LEU A 248 4.73 -9.77 -14.70
CA LEU A 248 6.03 -9.99 -14.08
C LEU A 248 7.14 -9.31 -14.86
N GLY A 249 7.78 -8.32 -14.28
CA GLY A 249 8.97 -7.68 -14.79
C GLY A 249 10.23 -8.36 -14.23
N TYR A 250 11.05 -9.00 -15.11
CA TYR A 250 12.32 -9.67 -14.75
C TYR A 250 12.25 -10.44 -13.41
N PRO A 251 11.27 -11.37 -13.22
CA PRO A 251 11.14 -12.09 -11.97
C PRO A 251 12.38 -12.94 -11.70
N VAL A 252 12.70 -13.13 -10.42
CA VAL A 252 13.69 -14.14 -10.01
C VAL A 252 13.01 -15.51 -10.07
N ASN A 253 13.66 -16.50 -10.69
CA ASN A 253 13.23 -17.89 -10.78
C ASN A 253 13.85 -18.74 -9.68
#